data_e0701fde43a2a4431ddb7371ebb42963
#
_entry.id   e0701fde43a2a4431ddb7371ebb42963
#
_cell.length_a   1.000
_cell.length_b   1.000
_cell.length_c   1.000
_cell.angle_alpha   90.00
_cell.angle_beta   90.00
_cell.angle_gamma   90.00
#
_symmetry.space_group_name_H-M   'P 1'
#
loop_
_entity.id
_entity.type
_entity.pdbx_description
1 polymer ?
#
loop_
_entity_poly.entity_id
_entity_poly.type
_entity_poly.pdbx_seq_one_letter_code
_entity_poly.pdbx_strand_id
1 'polypeptide(L)'
;MDKIKVLFAGESWFFTTIETKGFDQFTIGGYETEIGRVREVMKDYAEITHIPAHLVLQEFPSTAEELKQYDVVIVSDVGANTFLLHPDTFFRSIPTPNRLQAIARYVEEGGAFGMMGGYMTFMGIEGKGKWHNTVIEELLPVTMMEGDDREEHPEGLVLEIDPQSHPLLAGMPEKWPPLLGYNKLAAKADADVVISWKGDPILALGTYGEGRSFAWASDCAPHWMPADFCGSD
;
A
#
# COMPACT_ATOMS: atom_id res chain seq x y z
N MET A 1 -25.97 0.59 -5.66
CA MET A 1 -24.80 0.78 -6.55
C MET A 1 -24.09 -0.56 -6.62
N ASP A 2 -23.54 -0.90 -7.77
CA ASP A 2 -22.66 -2.07 -7.84
C ASP A 2 -21.40 -1.77 -7.03
N LYS A 3 -20.87 -2.78 -6.34
CA LYS A 3 -19.66 -2.62 -5.54
C LYS A 3 -18.45 -2.43 -6.44
N ILE A 4 -17.50 -1.62 -6.00
CA ILE A 4 -16.20 -1.42 -6.66
C ILE A 4 -15.40 -2.71 -6.56
N LYS A 5 -14.85 -3.21 -7.65
CA LYS A 5 -13.98 -4.38 -7.68
C LYS A 5 -12.54 -3.97 -7.39
N VAL A 6 -12.00 -4.42 -6.28
CA VAL A 6 -10.65 -4.09 -5.82
C VAL A 6 -9.76 -5.33 -5.88
N LEU A 7 -8.62 -5.23 -6.56
CA LEU A 7 -7.50 -6.16 -6.40
C LEU A 7 -6.58 -5.60 -5.32
N PHE A 8 -6.47 -6.29 -4.19
CA PHE A 8 -5.62 -5.90 -3.08
C PHE A 8 -4.44 -6.87 -2.96
N ALA A 9 -3.22 -6.38 -3.17
CA ALA A 9 -1.99 -7.18 -3.13
C ALA A 9 -1.13 -6.82 -1.92
N GLY A 10 -0.71 -7.82 -1.17
CA GLY A 10 0.12 -7.67 0.02
C GLY A 10 -0.62 -7.89 1.33
N GLU A 11 -0.38 -7.08 2.34
CA GLU A 11 -1.03 -7.08 3.68
C GLU A 11 -1.04 -8.46 4.32
N SER A 12 0.10 -9.15 4.23
CA SER A 12 0.29 -10.46 4.84
C SER A 12 1.77 -10.78 4.96
N TRP A 13 2.15 -11.48 6.00
CA TRP A 13 3.54 -11.82 6.28
C TRP A 13 3.71 -13.16 6.96
N PHE A 14 4.88 -13.75 6.79
CA PHE A 14 5.37 -14.83 7.61
C PHE A 14 6.30 -14.28 8.69
N PHE A 15 6.18 -14.80 9.89
CA PHE A 15 7.12 -14.49 10.95
C PHE A 15 7.81 -15.75 11.46
N THR A 16 8.99 -15.56 12.06
CA THR A 16 9.76 -16.61 12.69
C THR A 16 10.27 -16.12 14.03
N THR A 17 9.90 -16.82 15.11
CA THR A 17 10.38 -16.55 16.46
C THR A 17 11.34 -17.67 16.88
N ILE A 18 12.48 -17.27 17.43
CA ILE A 18 13.45 -18.20 18.01
C ILE A 18 13.34 -18.10 19.54
N GLU A 19 13.01 -19.23 20.18
CA GLU A 19 12.97 -19.32 21.62
C GLU A 19 14.15 -20.12 22.14
N THR A 20 14.81 -19.62 23.20
CA THR A 20 15.91 -20.31 23.88
C THR A 20 15.51 -20.55 25.33
N LYS A 21 15.50 -21.82 25.77
CA LYS A 21 15.18 -22.26 27.14
C LYS A 21 16.34 -23.05 27.68
N GLY A 22 17.24 -22.39 28.40
CA GLY A 22 18.50 -23.00 28.85
C GLY A 22 19.40 -23.39 27.71
N PHE A 23 19.65 -24.65 27.49
CA PHE A 23 20.44 -25.19 26.37
C PHE A 23 19.60 -25.44 25.11
N ASP A 24 18.29 -25.51 25.26
CA ASP A 24 17.41 -25.87 24.15
C ASP A 24 16.95 -24.65 23.41
N GLN A 25 16.98 -24.73 22.07
CA GLN A 25 16.51 -23.70 21.17
C GLN A 25 15.55 -24.33 20.16
N PHE A 26 14.43 -23.64 19.91
CA PHE A 26 13.49 -24.06 18.87
C PHE A 26 12.92 -22.85 18.15
N THR A 27 12.43 -23.10 16.95
CA THR A 27 11.88 -22.09 16.05
C THR A 27 10.38 -22.31 15.90
N ILE A 28 9.62 -21.22 16.06
CA ILE A 28 8.18 -21.17 15.76
C ILE A 28 8.00 -20.22 14.58
N GLY A 29 7.25 -20.66 13.59
CA GLY A 29 6.83 -19.82 12.47
C GLY A 29 5.31 -19.69 12.45
N GLY A 30 4.83 -18.59 11.91
CA GLY A 30 3.41 -18.32 11.68
C GLY A 30 3.17 -17.48 10.44
N TYR A 31 1.90 -17.33 10.10
CA TYR A 31 1.40 -16.48 9.03
C TYR A 31 0.31 -15.58 9.59
N GLU A 32 0.37 -14.30 9.24
CA GLU A 32 -0.60 -13.31 9.66
C GLU A 32 -1.05 -12.46 8.46
N THR A 33 -2.23 -11.88 8.57
CA THR A 33 -2.80 -10.96 7.58
C THR A 33 -3.88 -10.10 8.23
N GLU A 34 -3.90 -8.82 7.90
CA GLU A 34 -4.90 -7.87 8.39
C GLU A 34 -5.97 -7.52 7.35
N ILE A 35 -5.97 -8.17 6.18
CA ILE A 35 -6.98 -7.94 5.13
C ILE A 35 -8.44 -8.10 5.61
N GLY A 36 -8.64 -8.87 6.69
CA GLY A 36 -9.96 -9.05 7.30
C GLY A 36 -10.57 -7.73 7.77
N ARG A 37 -9.76 -6.83 8.34
CA ARG A 37 -10.19 -5.50 8.78
C ARG A 37 -10.56 -4.61 7.59
N VAL A 38 -9.72 -4.58 6.57
CA VAL A 38 -9.97 -3.83 5.34
C VAL A 38 -11.28 -4.29 4.69
N ARG A 39 -11.51 -5.62 4.63
CA ARG A 39 -12.76 -6.19 4.11
C ARG A 39 -13.98 -5.77 4.93
N GLU A 40 -13.87 -5.75 6.24
CA GLU A 40 -14.99 -5.37 7.11
C GLU A 40 -15.38 -3.91 6.91
N VAL A 41 -14.40 -3.01 6.89
CA VAL A 41 -14.62 -1.57 6.65
C VAL A 41 -15.18 -1.31 5.26
N MET A 42 -14.70 -2.02 4.25
CA MET A 42 -15.08 -1.81 2.84
C MET A 42 -16.28 -2.65 2.39
N LYS A 43 -16.86 -3.50 3.25
CA LYS A 43 -17.85 -4.53 2.88
C LYS A 43 -19.07 -4.01 2.11
N ASP A 44 -19.50 -2.78 2.39
CA ASP A 44 -20.68 -2.19 1.73
C ASP A 44 -20.35 -1.48 0.42
N TYR A 45 -19.07 -1.15 0.18
CA TYR A 45 -18.58 -0.34 -0.94
C TYR A 45 -17.81 -1.14 -1.98
N ALA A 46 -17.06 -2.16 -1.55
CA ALA A 46 -16.15 -2.88 -2.42
C ALA A 46 -16.28 -4.41 -2.33
N GLU A 47 -15.92 -5.07 -3.44
CA GLU A 47 -15.62 -6.50 -3.52
C GLU A 47 -14.11 -6.66 -3.64
N ILE A 48 -13.46 -7.22 -2.61
CA ILE A 48 -12.00 -7.31 -2.52
C ILE A 48 -11.52 -8.71 -2.91
N THR A 49 -10.80 -8.79 -4.01
CA THR A 49 -9.92 -9.92 -4.36
C THR A 49 -8.56 -9.68 -3.71
N HIS A 50 -8.17 -10.51 -2.77
CA HIS A 50 -6.89 -10.39 -2.07
C HIS A 50 -5.87 -11.39 -2.59
N ILE A 51 -4.68 -10.90 -2.93
CA ILE A 51 -3.49 -11.71 -3.22
C ILE A 51 -2.49 -11.49 -2.09
N PRO A 52 -2.31 -12.46 -1.17
CA PRO A 52 -1.32 -12.38 -0.10
C PRO A 52 0.10 -12.13 -0.63
N ALA A 53 0.94 -11.43 0.11
CA ALA A 53 2.27 -11.02 -0.34
C ALA A 53 3.11 -12.15 -0.96
N HIS A 54 3.09 -13.34 -0.36
CA HIS A 54 3.85 -14.50 -0.88
C HIS A 54 3.28 -15.10 -2.17
N LEU A 55 2.00 -14.88 -2.48
CA LEU A 55 1.37 -15.35 -3.72
C LEU A 55 1.48 -14.34 -4.87
N VAL A 56 1.78 -13.07 -4.58
CA VAL A 56 1.98 -12.03 -5.60
C VAL A 56 3.02 -12.47 -6.64
N LEU A 57 4.08 -13.15 -6.21
CA LEU A 57 5.12 -13.69 -7.10
C LEU A 57 4.57 -14.51 -8.26
N GLN A 58 3.46 -15.21 -8.06
CA GLN A 58 2.90 -16.16 -9.03
C GLN A 58 1.53 -15.74 -9.55
N GLU A 59 0.67 -15.20 -8.68
CA GLU A 59 -0.75 -15.03 -8.95
C GLU A 59 -1.13 -13.62 -9.41
N PHE A 60 -0.25 -12.62 -9.19
CA PHE A 60 -0.56 -11.25 -9.62
C PHE A 60 -0.65 -11.18 -11.16
N PRO A 61 -1.68 -10.52 -11.71
CA PRO A 61 -1.86 -10.35 -13.15
C PRO A 61 -0.61 -9.83 -13.86
N SER A 62 -0.32 -10.39 -15.01
CA SER A 62 0.92 -10.09 -15.75
C SER A 62 0.74 -9.08 -16.87
N THR A 63 -0.52 -8.74 -17.20
CA THR A 63 -0.89 -7.82 -18.28
C THR A 63 -1.90 -6.79 -17.83
N ALA A 64 -1.92 -5.63 -18.48
CA ALA A 64 -2.93 -4.60 -18.24
C ALA A 64 -4.35 -5.12 -18.52
N GLU A 65 -4.51 -5.98 -19.54
CA GLU A 65 -5.82 -6.55 -19.88
C GLU A 65 -6.39 -7.43 -18.77
N GLU A 66 -5.55 -8.21 -18.10
CA GLU A 66 -5.97 -9.00 -16.93
C GLU A 66 -6.35 -8.13 -15.75
N LEU A 67 -5.76 -6.94 -15.61
CA LEU A 67 -6.09 -5.98 -14.55
C LEU A 67 -7.41 -5.26 -14.78
N LYS A 68 -7.89 -5.11 -16.03
CA LYS A 68 -9.14 -4.41 -16.37
C LYS A 68 -10.42 -5.01 -15.79
N GLN A 69 -10.37 -6.23 -15.25
CA GLN A 69 -11.48 -6.81 -14.51
C GLN A 69 -11.72 -6.14 -13.15
N TYR A 70 -10.76 -5.34 -12.67
CA TYR A 70 -10.82 -4.57 -11.42
C TYR A 70 -10.95 -3.09 -11.72
N ASP A 71 -11.69 -2.39 -10.87
CA ASP A 71 -11.83 -0.93 -10.93
C ASP A 71 -10.61 -0.24 -10.27
N VAL A 72 -10.04 -0.89 -9.25
CA VAL A 72 -8.88 -0.38 -8.48
C VAL A 72 -7.91 -1.51 -8.17
N VAL A 73 -6.62 -1.24 -8.31
CA VAL A 73 -5.51 -2.08 -7.82
C VAL A 73 -4.87 -1.37 -6.64
N ILE A 74 -4.78 -2.04 -5.49
CA ILE A 74 -4.14 -1.52 -4.28
C ILE A 74 -2.96 -2.41 -3.91
N VAL A 75 -1.85 -1.78 -3.53
CA VAL A 75 -0.64 -2.43 -3.01
C VAL A 75 -0.39 -1.94 -1.59
N SER A 76 -0.23 -2.85 -0.64
CA SER A 76 0.07 -2.58 0.76
C SER A 76 1.09 -3.58 1.30
N ASP A 77 2.07 -3.09 2.00
CA ASP A 77 3.12 -3.85 2.72
C ASP A 77 3.77 -4.99 1.93
N VAL A 78 4.08 -4.73 0.65
CA VAL A 78 4.78 -5.66 -0.24
C VAL A 78 5.73 -4.92 -1.18
N GLY A 79 6.99 -5.37 -1.27
CA GLY A 79 8.04 -4.70 -2.05
C GLY A 79 7.97 -4.97 -3.55
N ALA A 80 8.53 -4.03 -4.33
CA ALA A 80 8.57 -4.06 -5.80
C ALA A 80 9.21 -5.34 -6.38
N ASN A 81 10.21 -5.89 -5.69
CA ASN A 81 10.86 -7.13 -6.12
C ASN A 81 9.89 -8.32 -6.19
N THR A 82 8.83 -8.32 -5.36
CA THR A 82 7.81 -9.37 -5.37
C THR A 82 7.01 -9.37 -6.66
N PHE A 83 6.85 -8.22 -7.31
CA PHE A 83 6.20 -8.10 -8.63
C PHE A 83 7.16 -8.38 -9.77
N LEU A 84 8.45 -8.05 -9.61
CA LEU A 84 9.47 -8.16 -10.67
C LEU A 84 10.06 -9.57 -10.79
N LEU A 85 10.20 -10.27 -9.66
CA LEU A 85 10.95 -11.52 -9.59
C LEU A 85 10.01 -12.74 -9.61
N HIS A 86 9.33 -12.95 -10.74
CA HIS A 86 8.59 -14.19 -10.94
C HIS A 86 9.52 -15.41 -10.74
N PRO A 87 9.05 -16.54 -10.18
CA PRO A 87 9.89 -17.72 -9.94
C PRO A 87 10.66 -18.20 -11.18
N ASP A 88 10.07 -18.13 -12.37
CA ASP A 88 10.75 -18.46 -13.60
C ASP A 88 11.91 -17.51 -13.92
N THR A 89 11.72 -16.21 -13.65
CA THR A 89 12.79 -15.23 -13.82
C THR A 89 13.89 -15.44 -12.80
N PHE A 90 13.55 -15.57 -11.52
CA PHE A 90 14.53 -15.63 -10.44
C PHE A 90 15.30 -16.95 -10.41
N PHE A 91 14.61 -18.09 -10.53
CA PHE A 91 15.25 -19.42 -10.41
C PHE A 91 15.69 -20.04 -11.72
N ARG A 92 15.11 -19.59 -12.87
CA ARG A 92 15.32 -20.25 -14.16
C ARG A 92 15.87 -19.32 -15.23
N SER A 93 16.01 -18.01 -14.94
CA SER A 93 16.44 -16.99 -15.91
C SER A 93 15.55 -16.92 -17.17
N ILE A 94 14.28 -17.26 -17.04
CA ILE A 94 13.30 -17.18 -18.13
C ILE A 94 12.66 -15.77 -18.06
N PRO A 95 12.66 -15.01 -19.17
CA PRO A 95 11.98 -13.72 -19.23
C PRO A 95 10.48 -13.86 -18.95
N THR A 96 9.94 -13.00 -18.12
CA THR A 96 8.50 -12.87 -17.83
C THR A 96 8.04 -11.43 -18.03
N PRO A 97 6.73 -11.17 -18.21
CA PRO A 97 6.21 -9.82 -18.32
C PRO A 97 6.58 -8.96 -17.12
N ASN A 98 6.87 -7.68 -17.33
CA ASN A 98 7.10 -6.72 -16.26
C ASN A 98 5.75 -6.24 -15.71
N ARG A 99 5.39 -6.71 -14.52
CA ARG A 99 4.10 -6.41 -13.88
C ARG A 99 3.96 -4.95 -13.46
N LEU A 100 5.06 -4.25 -13.18
CA LEU A 100 5.01 -2.82 -12.90
C LEU A 100 4.61 -2.03 -14.16
N GLN A 101 5.11 -2.44 -15.32
CA GLN A 101 4.68 -1.86 -16.59
C GLN A 101 3.22 -2.21 -16.92
N ALA A 102 2.76 -3.41 -16.54
CA ALA A 102 1.35 -3.80 -16.70
C ALA A 102 0.42 -2.92 -15.85
N ILE A 103 0.80 -2.63 -14.59
CA ILE A 103 0.08 -1.69 -13.73
C ILE A 103 0.06 -0.29 -14.34
N ALA A 104 1.22 0.23 -14.76
CA ALA A 104 1.30 1.56 -15.32
C ALA A 104 0.42 1.71 -16.57
N ARG A 105 0.45 0.74 -17.46
CA ARG A 105 -0.41 0.72 -18.64
C ARG A 105 -1.89 0.61 -18.30
N TYR A 106 -2.26 -0.20 -17.30
CA TYR A 106 -3.63 -0.30 -16.81
C TYR A 106 -4.14 1.06 -16.32
N VAL A 107 -3.33 1.81 -15.58
CA VAL A 107 -3.69 3.15 -15.11
C VAL A 107 -3.73 4.14 -16.27
N GLU A 108 -2.73 4.14 -17.17
CA GLU A 108 -2.71 5.00 -18.36
C GLU A 108 -3.98 4.84 -19.21
N GLU A 109 -4.53 3.63 -19.29
CA GLU A 109 -5.75 3.28 -20.04
C GLU A 109 -7.06 3.49 -19.24
N GLY A 110 -7.02 4.18 -18.09
CA GLY A 110 -8.21 4.60 -17.32
C GLY A 110 -8.45 3.84 -16.01
N GLY A 111 -7.61 2.89 -15.63
CA GLY A 111 -7.69 2.20 -14.35
C GLY A 111 -7.32 3.09 -13.16
N ALA A 112 -7.50 2.58 -11.95
CA ALA A 112 -7.07 3.27 -10.73
C ALA A 112 -6.06 2.44 -9.94
N PHE A 113 -5.05 3.11 -9.38
CA PHE A 113 -4.00 2.48 -8.58
C PHE A 113 -3.81 3.21 -7.26
N GLY A 114 -3.67 2.46 -6.17
CA GLY A 114 -3.36 2.97 -4.86
C GLY A 114 -2.17 2.28 -4.21
N MET A 115 -1.36 3.04 -3.50
CA MET A 115 -0.31 2.50 -2.65
C MET A 115 -0.53 2.96 -1.22
N MET A 116 -0.58 2.00 -0.30
CA MET A 116 -0.72 2.25 1.13
C MET A 116 0.63 1.98 1.81
N GLY A 117 0.98 2.81 2.77
CA GLY A 117 2.22 2.73 3.52
C GLY A 117 2.36 1.45 4.32
N GLY A 118 3.52 1.28 4.91
CA GLY A 118 3.93 0.12 5.68
C GLY A 118 5.42 -0.11 5.59
N TYR A 119 5.90 -1.17 6.21
CA TYR A 119 7.32 -1.49 6.27
C TYR A 119 7.92 -1.93 4.94
N MET A 120 7.12 -2.41 4.00
CA MET A 120 7.58 -2.90 2.70
C MET A 120 6.98 -2.15 1.50
N THR A 121 6.26 -1.05 1.73
CA THR A 121 5.77 -0.17 0.66
C THR A 121 6.64 1.07 0.55
N PHE A 122 6.55 1.80 -0.56
CA PHE A 122 7.46 2.90 -0.92
C PHE A 122 8.92 2.43 -0.81
N MET A 123 9.73 3.03 0.04
CA MET A 123 11.06 2.48 0.31
C MET A 123 11.07 1.57 1.53
N GLY A 124 10.30 1.87 2.56
CA GLY A 124 10.11 1.04 3.74
C GLY A 124 11.37 0.82 4.56
N ILE A 125 11.32 -0.24 5.39
CA ILE A 125 12.42 -0.57 6.30
C ILE A 125 13.73 -0.83 5.54
N GLU A 126 14.78 -0.12 5.91
CA GLU A 126 16.11 -0.22 5.28
C GLU A 126 16.08 -0.02 3.74
N GLY A 127 15.05 0.63 3.21
CA GLY A 127 14.85 0.79 1.78
C GLY A 127 14.51 -0.52 1.04
N LYS A 128 13.96 -1.50 1.73
CA LYS A 128 13.67 -2.84 1.15
C LYS A 128 12.44 -2.88 0.26
N GLY A 129 11.53 -1.90 0.37
CA GLY A 129 10.36 -1.77 -0.51
C GLY A 129 10.71 -1.61 -1.99
N LYS A 130 11.79 -0.86 -2.29
CA LYS A 130 12.38 -0.75 -3.65
C LYS A 130 11.47 -0.18 -4.73
N TRP A 131 10.51 0.66 -4.37
CA TRP A 131 9.60 1.27 -5.33
C TRP A 131 10.15 2.55 -6.00
N HIS A 132 11.16 3.20 -5.38
CA HIS A 132 11.86 4.37 -5.94
C HIS A 132 12.51 4.05 -7.29
N ASN A 133 12.49 5.01 -8.21
CA ASN A 133 12.98 4.87 -9.59
C ASN A 133 12.29 3.75 -10.41
N THR A 134 11.05 3.38 -10.05
CA THR A 134 10.20 2.51 -10.86
C THR A 134 9.11 3.30 -11.56
N VAL A 135 8.49 2.72 -12.58
CA VAL A 135 7.33 3.33 -13.25
C VAL A 135 6.14 3.56 -12.30
N ILE A 136 6.09 2.85 -11.17
CA ILE A 136 5.05 3.06 -10.15
C ILE A 136 5.23 4.41 -9.46
N GLU A 137 6.46 4.82 -9.18
CA GLU A 137 6.70 6.17 -8.68
C GLU A 137 6.30 7.25 -9.70
N GLU A 138 6.50 6.98 -10.99
CA GLU A 138 6.09 7.92 -12.05
C GLU A 138 4.58 8.17 -12.04
N LEU A 139 3.78 7.11 -11.84
CA LEU A 139 2.32 7.21 -11.84
C LEU A 139 1.71 7.69 -10.50
N LEU A 140 2.43 7.58 -9.38
CA LEU A 140 1.95 8.05 -8.08
C LEU A 140 2.06 9.57 -7.94
N PRO A 141 1.22 10.22 -7.12
CA PRO A 141 1.25 11.67 -6.88
C PRO A 141 2.40 12.12 -5.99
N VAL A 142 3.30 11.21 -5.64
CA VAL A 142 4.40 11.45 -4.71
C VAL A 142 5.73 10.97 -5.27
N THR A 143 6.81 11.57 -4.78
CA THR A 143 8.19 11.11 -4.97
C THR A 143 8.67 10.46 -3.68
N MET A 144 9.36 9.34 -3.81
CA MET A 144 9.88 8.57 -2.70
C MET A 144 11.25 9.04 -2.26
N MET A 145 11.58 8.83 -1.00
CA MET A 145 12.91 9.10 -0.46
C MET A 145 13.91 8.02 -0.91
N GLU A 146 15.19 8.31 -0.83
CA GLU A 146 16.23 7.29 -0.92
C GLU A 146 16.44 6.62 0.45
N GLY A 147 16.51 5.30 0.50
CA GLY A 147 16.78 4.55 1.73
C GLY A 147 15.53 4.28 2.59
N ASP A 148 15.71 4.17 3.89
CA ASP A 148 14.63 3.97 4.87
C ASP A 148 13.81 5.25 4.97
N ASP A 149 12.51 5.16 4.68
CA ASP A 149 11.62 6.32 4.65
C ASP A 149 10.59 6.33 5.78
N ARG A 150 10.75 5.43 6.76
CA ARG A 150 9.81 5.34 7.89
C ARG A 150 10.03 6.51 8.85
N GLU A 151 8.94 7.11 9.27
CA GLU A 151 8.86 8.07 10.37
C GLU A 151 8.01 7.46 11.49
N GLU A 152 8.66 7.06 12.58
CA GLU A 152 8.02 6.40 13.72
C GLU A 152 7.60 7.44 14.77
N HIS A 153 6.33 7.40 15.18
CA HIS A 153 5.74 8.33 16.13
C HIS A 153 5.04 7.58 17.27
N PRO A 154 5.79 6.95 18.21
CA PRO A 154 5.19 6.20 19.31
C PRO A 154 4.34 7.07 20.23
N GLU A 155 4.55 8.39 20.24
CA GLU A 155 3.71 9.38 20.93
C GLU A 155 2.37 9.64 20.21
N GLY A 156 2.23 9.17 19.00
CA GLY A 156 1.08 9.40 18.13
C GLY A 156 1.11 10.74 17.40
N LEU A 157 0.89 10.73 16.10
CA LEU A 157 0.63 11.94 15.31
C LEU A 157 -0.88 12.10 15.11
N VAL A 158 -1.41 13.24 15.50
CA VAL A 158 -2.83 13.57 15.34
C VAL A 158 -2.99 14.40 14.07
N LEU A 159 -3.79 13.86 13.13
CA LEU A 159 -4.17 14.59 11.94
C LEU A 159 -5.31 15.55 12.28
N GLU A 160 -5.13 16.81 11.94
CA GLU A 160 -6.19 17.82 11.99
C GLU A 160 -6.86 17.88 10.62
N ILE A 161 -8.13 17.48 10.56
CA ILE A 161 -8.91 17.39 9.34
C ILE A 161 -9.86 18.58 9.27
N ASP A 162 -9.77 19.35 8.18
CA ASP A 162 -10.82 20.29 7.82
C ASP A 162 -11.78 19.63 6.82
N PRO A 163 -13.01 19.25 7.26
CA PRO A 163 -13.98 18.60 6.37
C PRO A 163 -14.42 19.44 5.18
N GLN A 164 -14.10 20.74 5.15
CA GLN A 164 -14.43 21.64 4.06
C GLN A 164 -13.27 21.86 3.08
N SER A 165 -12.06 21.43 3.44
CA SER A 165 -10.86 21.66 2.62
C SER A 165 -10.86 20.83 1.33
N HIS A 166 -11.50 19.65 1.33
CA HIS A 166 -11.55 18.77 0.17
C HIS A 166 -12.85 17.93 0.14
N PRO A 167 -13.46 17.67 -1.04
CA PRO A 167 -14.71 16.89 -1.16
C PRO A 167 -14.65 15.49 -0.53
N LEU A 168 -13.50 14.81 -0.55
CA LEU A 168 -13.32 13.50 0.08
C LEU A 168 -13.39 13.55 1.62
N LEU A 169 -13.17 14.71 2.21
CA LEU A 169 -13.22 14.90 3.67
C LEU A 169 -14.61 15.32 4.16
N ALA A 170 -15.55 15.53 3.24
CA ALA A 170 -16.90 15.98 3.60
C ALA A 170 -17.59 14.96 4.52
N GLY A 171 -17.97 15.39 5.71
CA GLY A 171 -18.61 14.54 6.72
C GLY A 171 -17.66 13.72 7.58
N MET A 172 -16.35 13.82 7.35
CA MET A 172 -15.35 13.19 8.22
C MET A 172 -15.22 13.95 9.55
N PRO A 173 -14.86 13.27 10.64
CA PRO A 173 -14.58 13.96 11.92
C PRO A 173 -13.32 14.82 11.79
N GLU A 174 -13.29 15.97 12.48
CA GLU A 174 -12.15 16.89 12.48
C GLU A 174 -10.89 16.29 13.11
N LYS A 175 -11.04 15.32 13.98
CA LYS A 175 -9.93 14.64 14.65
C LYS A 175 -10.03 13.15 14.42
N TRP A 176 -8.95 12.61 13.92
CA TRP A 176 -8.79 11.18 13.74
C TRP A 176 -7.98 10.57 14.89
N PRO A 177 -8.12 9.26 15.14
CA PRO A 177 -7.20 8.55 16.03
C PRO A 177 -5.75 8.80 15.61
N PRO A 178 -4.80 8.88 16.56
CA PRO A 178 -3.42 9.17 16.23
C PRO A 178 -2.78 8.03 15.46
N LEU A 179 -2.15 8.33 14.33
CA LEU A 179 -1.28 7.38 13.64
C LEU A 179 0.05 7.25 14.40
N LEU A 180 0.68 6.08 14.32
CA LEU A 180 1.95 5.80 15.00
C LEU A 180 3.17 5.89 14.09
N GLY A 181 2.95 6.13 12.80
CA GLY A 181 4.02 6.31 11.82
C GLY A 181 3.49 6.48 10.41
N TYR A 182 4.41 6.77 9.50
CA TYR A 182 4.15 6.90 8.07
C TYR A 182 5.45 6.78 7.26
N ASN A 183 5.33 6.53 5.95
CA ASN A 183 6.46 6.64 5.02
C ASN A 183 6.62 8.10 4.59
N LYS A 184 7.81 8.66 4.75
CA LYS A 184 8.11 10.03 4.35
C LYS A 184 8.17 10.16 2.84
N LEU A 185 7.29 10.99 2.31
CA LEU A 185 7.11 11.22 0.88
C LEU A 185 7.19 12.72 0.57
N ALA A 186 7.44 13.04 -0.69
CA ALA A 186 7.31 14.41 -1.19
C ALA A 186 6.20 14.48 -2.23
N ALA A 187 5.27 15.43 -2.10
CA ALA A 187 4.23 15.63 -3.09
C ALA A 187 4.82 16.12 -4.41
N LYS A 188 4.35 15.59 -5.55
CA LYS A 188 4.64 16.15 -6.87
C LYS A 188 3.93 17.48 -7.07
N ALA A 189 4.42 18.28 -8.00
CA ALA A 189 3.92 19.64 -8.22
C ALA A 189 2.44 19.70 -8.67
N ASP A 190 1.97 18.64 -9.31
CA ASP A 190 0.61 18.46 -9.81
C ASP A 190 -0.26 17.57 -8.91
N ALA A 191 0.27 17.15 -7.76
CA ALA A 191 -0.47 16.32 -6.80
C ALA A 191 -1.54 17.14 -6.08
N ASP A 192 -2.70 16.54 -5.90
CA ASP A 192 -3.75 17.03 -5.01
C ASP A 192 -3.53 16.45 -3.61
N VAL A 193 -2.94 17.24 -2.71
CA VAL A 193 -2.64 16.83 -1.33
C VAL A 193 -3.89 17.05 -0.47
N VAL A 194 -4.59 15.97 -0.18
CA VAL A 194 -5.83 15.98 0.60
C VAL A 194 -5.57 16.12 2.09
N ILE A 195 -4.56 15.40 2.60
CA ILE A 195 -4.15 15.39 4.00
C ILE A 195 -2.64 15.50 4.08
N SER A 196 -2.15 16.39 4.93
CA SER A 196 -0.73 16.53 5.22
C SER A 196 -0.46 16.63 6.73
N TRP A 197 0.76 16.27 7.13
CA TRP A 197 1.24 16.48 8.49
C TRP A 197 2.63 17.12 8.45
N LYS A 198 2.75 18.30 9.05
CA LYS A 198 3.98 19.13 9.06
C LYS A 198 4.60 19.34 7.65
N GLY A 199 3.75 19.32 6.61
CA GLY A 199 4.17 19.51 5.22
C GLY A 199 4.42 18.23 4.44
N ASP A 200 4.51 17.08 5.09
CA ASP A 200 4.60 15.78 4.42
C ASP A 200 3.20 15.31 3.99
N PRO A 201 3.01 14.82 2.75
CA PRO A 201 1.71 14.32 2.30
C PRO A 201 1.38 12.99 2.98
N ILE A 202 0.20 12.93 3.62
CA ILE A 202 -0.34 11.69 4.20
C ILE A 202 -1.32 11.03 3.23
N LEU A 203 -2.21 11.83 2.62
CA LEU A 203 -3.05 11.38 1.51
C LEU A 203 -2.86 12.35 0.34
N ALA A 204 -2.41 11.82 -0.78
CA ALA A 204 -2.27 12.56 -2.02
C ALA A 204 -2.95 11.81 -3.17
N LEU A 205 -3.56 12.56 -4.08
CA LEU A 205 -4.23 12.06 -5.29
C LEU A 205 -3.52 12.57 -6.52
N GLY A 206 -3.59 11.79 -7.59
CA GLY A 206 -3.01 12.16 -8.88
C GLY A 206 -3.71 11.51 -10.05
N THR A 207 -3.29 11.93 -11.24
CA THR A 207 -3.72 11.37 -12.52
C THR A 207 -2.52 10.86 -13.29
N TYR A 208 -2.71 9.81 -14.07
CA TYR A 208 -1.70 9.28 -14.98
C TYR A 208 -2.39 8.75 -16.24
N GLY A 209 -2.13 9.35 -17.40
CA GLY A 209 -2.90 9.09 -18.62
C GLY A 209 -4.40 9.39 -18.40
N GLU A 210 -5.25 8.43 -18.68
CA GLU A 210 -6.72 8.54 -18.46
C GLU A 210 -7.13 8.07 -17.05
N GLY A 211 -6.19 7.51 -16.27
CA GLY A 211 -6.46 6.91 -14.97
C GLY A 211 -6.13 7.82 -13.79
N ARG A 212 -6.25 7.23 -12.62
CA ARG A 212 -6.09 7.91 -11.32
C ARG A 212 -5.19 7.13 -10.40
N SER A 213 -4.48 7.85 -9.52
CA SER A 213 -3.66 7.22 -8.50
C SER A 213 -3.84 7.89 -7.14
N PHE A 214 -3.53 7.17 -6.08
CA PHE A 214 -3.39 7.75 -4.75
C PHE A 214 -2.21 7.14 -4.00
N ALA A 215 -1.68 7.92 -3.06
CA ALA A 215 -0.73 7.48 -2.06
C ALA A 215 -1.31 7.79 -0.67
N TRP A 216 -1.44 6.76 0.15
CA TRP A 216 -1.71 6.87 1.58
C TRP A 216 -0.41 6.51 2.31
N ALA A 217 0.20 7.46 2.98
CA ALA A 217 1.55 7.30 3.51
C ALA A 217 1.64 6.46 4.78
N SER A 218 0.52 6.19 5.47
CA SER A 218 0.51 5.33 6.65
C SER A 218 0.00 3.92 6.31
N ASP A 219 -0.09 3.07 7.32
CA ASP A 219 -0.60 1.72 7.19
C ASP A 219 -2.12 1.68 7.00
N CYS A 220 -2.67 0.55 6.59
CA CYS A 220 -4.11 0.32 6.48
C CYS A 220 -4.65 -0.57 7.62
N ALA A 221 -3.79 -1.01 8.52
CA ALA A 221 -4.08 -1.94 9.61
C ALA A 221 -3.20 -1.65 10.85
N PRO A 222 -3.43 -2.33 11.98
CA PRO A 222 -2.61 -2.16 13.17
C PRO A 222 -1.15 -2.50 12.95
N HIS A 223 -0.38 -1.51 13.12
CA HIS A 223 1.03 -1.28 13.20
C HIS A 223 1.18 0.23 13.33
N TRP A 224 0.95 1.02 12.27
CA TRP A 224 0.86 2.48 12.35
C TRP A 224 -0.57 3.01 12.48
N MET A 225 -1.54 2.27 11.98
CA MET A 225 -2.95 2.65 12.12
C MET A 225 -3.56 1.97 13.34
N PRO A 226 -4.06 2.72 14.35
CA PRO A 226 -4.70 2.14 15.53
C PRO A 226 -5.90 1.25 15.16
N ALA A 227 -6.10 0.18 15.92
CA ALA A 227 -7.22 -0.74 15.71
C ALA A 227 -8.59 -0.01 15.75
N ASP A 228 -8.71 1.01 16.58
CA ASP A 228 -9.91 1.84 16.70
C ASP A 228 -10.23 2.63 15.43
N PHE A 229 -9.23 2.92 14.59
CA PHE A 229 -9.42 3.58 13.31
C PHE A 229 -10.14 2.65 12.31
N CYS A 230 -9.81 1.36 12.35
CA CYS A 230 -10.35 0.35 11.44
C CYS A 230 -11.71 -0.21 11.91
N GLY A 231 -12.30 0.29 12.96
CA GLY A 231 -13.51 -0.26 13.57
C GLY A 231 -14.33 0.72 14.37
N SER A 232 -14.04 2.03 14.25
CA SER A 232 -14.90 3.07 14.83
C SER A 232 -16.18 3.19 13.99
N ASP A 233 -17.33 2.98 14.69
CA ASP A 233 -18.66 3.27 14.15
C ASP A 233 -18.80 4.74 13.71
#